data_cd9b19fd11ae0ce84ad2f34e2ab81838
#
_entry.id   cd9b19fd11ae0ce84ad2f34e2ab81838
#
_cell.length_a   1.000
_cell.length_b   1.000
_cell.length_c   1.000
_cell.angle_alpha   90.00
_cell.angle_beta   90.00
_cell.angle_gamma   90.00
#
_symmetry.space_group_name_H-M   'P 1'
#
loop_
_entity.id
_entity.type
_entity.pdbx_description
1 polymer ?
#
loop_
_entity_poly.entity_id
_entity_poly.type
_entity_poly.pdbx_seq_one_letter_code
_entity_poly.pdbx_strand_id
1 'polypeptide(L)'
;MMQNNICEYLTRLGIGFQSLEHEPIMTMEEGSEITQKLNATRCKSLFLCNKQQQYFMLLLPENKHLSAKSLAQQIGSSHLSFASKEAMQRLLSTFPGAVSVLGLINDKDCRVQLLIDEEIASATYIGCHPCVNTCTLKIKLNDILTLLLPAIGHEDYKIVGTIDELRG
;
A
#
# COMPACT_ATOMS: atom_id res chain seq x y z
N MET A 1 9.32 -18.42 2.33
CA MET A 1 9.46 -17.06 2.85
C MET A 1 8.47 -16.14 2.15
N MET A 2 7.85 -15.22 2.88
CA MET A 2 6.82 -14.33 2.35
C MET A 2 7.30 -13.52 1.15
N GLN A 3 8.48 -12.91 1.25
CA GLN A 3 9.07 -12.13 0.17
C GLN A 3 9.19 -12.93 -1.13
N ASN A 4 9.72 -14.13 -1.03
CA ASN A 4 9.92 -14.98 -2.20
C ASN A 4 8.59 -15.38 -2.84
N ASN A 5 7.58 -15.68 -2.03
CA ASN A 5 6.26 -16.04 -2.54
C ASN A 5 5.63 -14.90 -3.33
N ILE A 6 5.77 -13.67 -2.84
CA ILE A 6 5.24 -12.49 -3.52
C ILE A 6 5.97 -12.25 -4.84
N CYS A 7 7.31 -12.30 -4.82
CA CYS A 7 8.11 -12.11 -6.03
C CYS A 7 7.80 -13.17 -7.09
N GLU A 8 7.65 -14.43 -6.68
CA GLU A 8 7.28 -15.52 -7.60
C GLU A 8 5.89 -15.29 -8.19
N TYR A 9 4.94 -14.83 -7.38
CA TYR A 9 3.59 -14.55 -7.85
C TYR A 9 3.58 -13.43 -8.89
N LEU A 10 4.31 -12.35 -8.64
CA LEU A 10 4.45 -11.24 -9.59
C LEU A 10 5.06 -11.72 -10.90
N THR A 11 6.10 -12.53 -10.82
CA THR A 11 6.77 -13.09 -12.00
C THR A 11 5.81 -13.95 -12.82
N ARG A 12 5.00 -14.76 -12.17
CA ARG A 12 3.99 -15.59 -12.85
C ARG A 12 2.96 -14.75 -13.58
N LEU A 13 2.63 -13.57 -13.06
CA LEU A 13 1.68 -12.66 -13.70
C LEU A 13 2.31 -11.83 -14.84
N GLY A 14 3.61 -11.98 -15.07
CA GLY A 14 4.32 -11.19 -16.07
C GLY A 14 4.63 -9.77 -15.61
N ILE A 15 4.62 -9.52 -14.31
CA ILE A 15 4.91 -8.20 -13.75
C ILE A 15 6.40 -8.09 -13.46
N GLY A 16 7.07 -7.16 -14.15
CA GLY A 16 8.47 -6.87 -13.89
C GLY A 16 8.65 -6.02 -12.64
N PHE A 17 9.76 -6.23 -11.94
CA PHE A 17 10.10 -5.42 -10.78
C PHE A 17 11.61 -5.40 -10.59
N GLN A 18 12.10 -4.37 -9.89
CA GLN A 18 13.46 -4.31 -9.39
C GLN A 18 13.40 -4.40 -7.88
N SER A 19 14.33 -5.09 -7.27
CA SER A 19 14.38 -5.25 -5.82
C SER A 19 15.68 -4.69 -5.25
N LEU A 20 15.57 -4.12 -4.05
CA LEU A 20 16.70 -3.65 -3.28
C LEU A 20 16.56 -4.18 -1.86
N GLU A 21 17.49 -5.02 -1.44
CA GLU A 21 17.55 -5.49 -0.06
C GLU A 21 18.26 -4.45 0.80
N HIS A 22 17.80 -4.29 2.02
CA HIS A 22 18.32 -3.28 2.94
C HIS A 22 18.00 -3.67 4.38
N GLU A 23 18.64 -2.99 5.32
CA GLU A 23 18.29 -3.13 6.73
C GLU A 23 16.89 -2.57 6.96
N PRO A 24 16.21 -2.98 8.06
CA PRO A 24 14.90 -2.42 8.37
C PRO A 24 14.94 -0.89 8.41
N ILE A 25 13.97 -0.28 7.73
CA ILE A 25 13.89 1.18 7.66
C ILE A 25 13.44 1.73 9.00
N MET A 26 14.27 2.58 9.62
CA MET A 26 14.01 3.17 10.91
C MET A 26 13.62 4.64 10.82
N THR A 27 13.97 5.32 9.71
CA THR A 27 13.70 6.74 9.52
C THR A 27 13.13 7.01 8.13
N MET A 28 12.49 8.16 7.97
CA MET A 28 12.00 8.61 6.67
C MET A 28 13.14 8.84 5.69
N GLU A 29 14.28 9.33 6.18
CA GLU A 29 15.46 9.58 5.35
C GLU A 29 16.00 8.30 4.74
N GLU A 30 16.11 7.24 5.53
CA GLU A 30 16.55 5.93 5.03
C GLU A 30 15.64 5.40 3.94
N GLY A 31 14.33 5.53 4.13
CA GLY A 31 13.36 5.11 3.12
C GLY A 31 13.44 5.95 1.85
N SER A 32 13.66 7.26 1.98
CA SER A 32 13.81 8.14 0.83
C SER A 32 15.06 7.79 0.01
N GLU A 33 16.17 7.46 0.67
CA GLU A 33 17.39 7.04 -0.01
C GLU A 33 17.15 5.77 -0.84
N ILE A 34 16.41 4.81 -0.27
CA ILE A 34 16.12 3.55 -0.95
C ILE A 34 15.28 3.79 -2.20
N THR A 35 14.21 4.57 -2.10
CA THR A 35 13.36 4.85 -3.27
C THR A 35 14.08 5.71 -4.31
N GLN A 36 14.99 6.59 -3.90
CA GLN A 36 15.83 7.33 -4.83
C GLN A 36 16.77 6.40 -5.61
N LYS A 37 17.39 5.44 -4.92
CA LYS A 37 18.25 4.44 -5.58
C LYS A 37 17.47 3.62 -6.61
N LEU A 38 16.23 3.33 -6.32
CA LEU A 38 15.35 2.57 -7.23
C LEU A 38 14.72 3.46 -8.30
N ASN A 39 14.81 4.78 -8.17
CA ASN A 39 14.14 5.74 -9.03
C ASN A 39 12.62 5.47 -9.08
N ALA A 40 12.03 5.33 -7.90
CA ALA A 40 10.60 5.07 -7.73
C ALA A 40 9.98 6.14 -6.85
N THR A 41 8.66 6.34 -6.98
CA THR A 41 7.92 7.25 -6.12
C THR A 41 7.71 6.60 -4.77
N ARG A 42 8.09 7.31 -3.72
CA ARG A 42 7.88 6.83 -2.36
C ARG A 42 6.41 6.97 -1.98
N CYS A 43 5.87 5.89 -1.49
CA CYS A 43 4.47 5.81 -1.12
C CYS A 43 4.37 5.12 0.24
N LYS A 44 3.59 5.68 1.15
CA LYS A 44 3.28 5.01 2.40
C LYS A 44 1.92 4.35 2.29
N SER A 45 1.77 3.23 2.95
CA SER A 45 0.53 2.45 2.96
C SER A 45 -0.04 2.46 4.37
N LEU A 46 -1.28 2.94 4.49
CA LEU A 46 -1.98 3.02 5.77
C LEU A 46 -3.12 2.01 5.76
N PHE A 47 -3.20 1.20 6.81
CA PHE A 47 -4.25 0.20 6.94
C PHE A 47 -5.28 0.68 7.94
N LEU A 48 -6.50 0.89 7.47
CA LEU A 48 -7.56 1.58 8.19
C LEU A 48 -8.80 0.70 8.34
N CYS A 49 -9.61 1.00 9.35
CA CYS A 49 -10.92 0.37 9.52
C CYS A 49 -11.94 1.40 10.01
N ASN A 50 -13.22 1.08 9.79
CA ASN A 50 -14.31 1.88 10.32
C ASN A 50 -15.06 1.12 11.44
N LYS A 51 -16.12 1.71 11.95
CA LYS A 51 -16.91 1.11 13.05
C LYS A 51 -17.61 -0.18 12.64
N GLN A 52 -17.87 -0.37 11.35
CA GLN A 52 -18.51 -1.58 10.81
C GLN A 52 -17.50 -2.67 10.49
N GLN A 53 -16.23 -2.50 10.86
CA GLN A 53 -15.13 -3.42 10.56
C GLN A 53 -14.96 -3.66 9.06
N GLN A 54 -15.17 -2.63 8.27
CA GLN A 54 -14.73 -2.58 6.89
C GLN A 54 -13.30 -2.06 6.87
N TYR A 55 -12.47 -2.64 6.01
CA TYR A 55 -11.03 -2.37 5.98
C TYR A 55 -10.65 -1.67 4.71
N PHE A 56 -9.68 -0.77 4.82
CA PHE A 56 -9.19 0.03 3.70
C PHE A 56 -7.68 0.12 3.75
N MET A 57 -7.06 0.06 2.58
CA MET A 57 -5.64 0.36 2.45
C MET A 57 -5.50 1.62 1.63
N LEU A 58 -4.88 2.65 2.21
CA LEU A 58 -4.65 3.92 1.54
C LEU A 58 -3.20 4.04 1.13
N LEU A 59 -2.97 4.27 -0.16
CA LEU A 59 -1.65 4.62 -0.68
C LEU A 59 -1.55 6.13 -0.76
N LEU A 60 -0.57 6.69 -0.07
CA LEU A 60 -0.46 8.13 0.17
C LEU A 60 0.98 8.57 -0.05
N PRO A 61 1.23 9.76 -0.65
CA PRO A 61 2.59 10.28 -0.70
C PRO A 61 3.16 10.44 0.71
N GLU A 62 4.46 10.21 0.83
CA GLU A 62 5.14 10.27 2.12
C GLU A 62 4.95 11.59 2.85
N ASN A 63 4.93 12.70 2.10
CA ASN A 63 4.83 14.04 2.67
C ASN A 63 3.40 14.49 3.00
N LYS A 64 2.40 13.68 2.68
CA LYS A 64 1.01 13.98 3.05
C LYS A 64 0.63 13.31 4.36
N HIS A 65 -0.23 13.97 5.12
CA HIS A 65 -0.79 13.44 6.34
C HIS A 65 -2.25 13.05 6.13
N LEU A 66 -2.66 11.95 6.76
CA LEU A 66 -4.03 11.47 6.65
C LEU A 66 -4.99 12.42 7.37
N SER A 67 -6.02 12.88 6.67
CA SER A 67 -7.21 13.44 7.30
C SER A 67 -8.29 12.37 7.30
N ALA A 68 -8.45 11.69 8.43
CA ALA A 68 -9.43 10.60 8.54
C ALA A 68 -10.85 11.10 8.26
N LYS A 69 -11.17 12.30 8.70
CA LYS A 69 -12.48 12.91 8.47
C LYS A 69 -12.73 13.15 6.98
N SER A 70 -11.77 13.75 6.28
CA SER A 70 -11.90 14.01 4.85
C SER A 70 -12.03 12.72 4.07
N LEU A 71 -11.20 11.74 4.39
CA LEU A 71 -11.24 10.44 3.71
C LEU A 71 -12.57 9.73 3.93
N ALA A 72 -13.06 9.72 5.17
CA ALA A 72 -14.35 9.10 5.48
C ALA A 72 -15.48 9.74 4.69
N GLN A 73 -15.47 11.05 4.55
CA GLN A 73 -16.48 11.77 3.75
C GLN A 73 -16.41 11.37 2.28
N GLN A 74 -15.20 11.29 1.71
CA GLN A 74 -15.03 10.94 0.30
C GLN A 74 -15.52 9.54 -0.03
N ILE A 75 -15.34 8.58 0.87
CA ILE A 75 -15.72 7.19 0.62
C ILE A 75 -17.08 6.80 1.22
N GLY A 76 -17.75 7.75 1.86
CA GLY A 76 -19.07 7.49 2.46
C GLY A 76 -18.99 6.55 3.67
N SER A 77 -17.93 6.63 4.45
CA SER A 77 -17.69 5.76 5.59
C SER A 77 -17.97 6.45 6.92
N SER A 78 -18.23 5.65 7.95
CA SER A 78 -18.18 6.11 9.33
C SER A 78 -16.72 6.44 9.72
N HIS A 79 -16.51 6.88 10.95
CA HIS A 79 -15.19 7.26 11.46
C HIS A 79 -14.12 6.20 11.16
N LEU A 80 -13.00 6.66 10.62
CA LEU A 80 -11.86 5.79 10.29
C LEU A 80 -10.79 5.89 11.37
N SER A 81 -10.17 4.75 11.65
CA SER A 81 -9.04 4.66 12.57
C SER A 81 -8.04 3.66 12.00
N PHE A 82 -6.83 3.61 12.55
CA PHE A 82 -5.86 2.60 12.15
C PHE A 82 -6.35 1.22 12.58
N ALA A 83 -6.22 0.24 11.67
CA ALA A 83 -6.54 -1.14 11.97
C ALA A 83 -5.50 -1.74 12.91
N SER A 84 -5.89 -2.79 13.62
CA SER A 84 -5.02 -3.43 14.60
C SER A 84 -3.91 -4.27 13.96
N LYS A 85 -2.88 -4.57 14.74
CA LYS A 85 -1.82 -5.49 14.33
C LYS A 85 -2.38 -6.88 14.00
N GLU A 86 -3.38 -7.30 14.76
CA GLU A 86 -4.04 -8.59 14.56
C GLU A 86 -4.78 -8.62 13.22
N ALA A 87 -5.43 -7.53 12.85
CA ALA A 87 -6.07 -7.42 11.54
C ALA A 87 -5.04 -7.41 10.41
N MET A 88 -3.90 -6.73 10.59
CA MET A 88 -2.80 -6.77 9.61
C MET A 88 -2.31 -8.19 9.38
N GLN A 89 -2.09 -8.94 10.45
CA GLN A 89 -1.61 -10.32 10.35
C GLN A 89 -2.67 -11.20 9.69
N ARG A 90 -3.91 -11.07 10.11
CA ARG A 90 -5.01 -11.92 9.61
C ARG A 90 -5.31 -11.67 8.14
N LEU A 91 -5.38 -10.41 7.74
CA LEU A 91 -5.84 -10.05 6.39
C LEU A 91 -4.70 -9.89 5.38
N LEU A 92 -3.55 -9.40 5.83
CA LEU A 92 -2.45 -9.04 4.93
C LEU A 92 -1.19 -9.89 5.14
N SER A 93 -1.16 -10.72 6.16
CA SER A 93 0.01 -11.52 6.56
C SER A 93 1.26 -10.64 6.72
N THR A 94 1.09 -9.49 7.35
CA THR A 94 2.17 -8.53 7.55
C THR A 94 2.09 -7.88 8.93
N PHE A 95 2.99 -6.97 9.20
CA PHE A 95 3.15 -6.31 10.49
C PHE A 95 3.43 -4.82 10.30
N PRO A 96 3.31 -4.00 11.35
CA PRO A 96 3.64 -2.57 11.23
C PRO A 96 5.05 -2.36 10.69
N GLY A 97 5.18 -1.46 9.72
CA GLY A 97 6.44 -1.21 9.04
C GLY A 97 6.62 -1.97 7.73
N ALA A 98 5.81 -3.00 7.49
CA ALA A 98 5.89 -3.79 6.26
C ALA A 98 4.58 -3.79 5.45
N VAL A 99 3.61 -2.97 5.84
CA VAL A 99 2.33 -2.85 5.13
C VAL A 99 2.56 -2.32 3.71
N SER A 100 2.00 -2.99 2.73
CA SER A 100 2.09 -2.55 1.34
C SER A 100 0.91 -3.07 0.52
N VAL A 101 0.72 -2.50 -0.66
CA VAL A 101 -0.31 -2.93 -1.60
C VAL A 101 -0.15 -4.42 -1.96
N LEU A 102 1.07 -4.94 -1.91
CA LEU A 102 1.33 -6.35 -2.22
C LEU A 102 0.73 -7.31 -1.18
N GLY A 103 0.43 -6.80 0.01
CA GLY A 103 -0.28 -7.59 1.03
C GLY A 103 -1.69 -7.98 0.60
N LEU A 104 -2.28 -7.30 -0.35
CA LEU A 104 -3.60 -7.65 -0.87
C LEU A 104 -3.62 -9.04 -1.52
N ILE A 105 -2.46 -9.56 -1.92
CA ILE A 105 -2.33 -10.95 -2.42
C ILE A 105 -2.82 -11.95 -1.37
N ASN A 106 -2.68 -11.62 -0.09
CA ASN A 106 -3.06 -12.48 1.03
C ASN A 106 -4.52 -12.29 1.47
N ASP A 107 -5.19 -11.26 0.99
CA ASP A 107 -6.59 -10.96 1.33
C ASP A 107 -7.52 -11.72 0.37
N LYS A 108 -7.64 -13.02 0.60
CA LYS A 108 -8.36 -13.93 -0.31
C LYS A 108 -9.85 -13.64 -0.38
N ASP A 109 -10.42 -13.11 0.68
CA ASP A 109 -11.86 -12.81 0.74
C ASP A 109 -12.19 -11.38 0.31
N CYS A 110 -11.21 -10.65 -0.19
CA CYS A 110 -11.36 -9.28 -0.67
C CYS A 110 -12.02 -8.36 0.37
N ARG A 111 -11.56 -8.48 1.63
CA ARG A 111 -12.06 -7.71 2.77
C ARG A 111 -11.52 -6.28 2.78
N VAL A 112 -10.42 -6.03 2.10
CA VAL A 112 -9.73 -4.74 2.12
C VAL A 112 -9.97 -4.02 0.80
N GLN A 113 -10.52 -2.82 0.87
CA GLN A 113 -10.66 -1.98 -0.31
C GLN A 113 -9.43 -1.08 -0.46
N LEU A 114 -8.86 -1.04 -1.67
CA LEU A 114 -7.72 -0.20 -1.98
C LEU A 114 -8.19 1.22 -2.31
N LEU A 115 -7.55 2.19 -1.68
CA LEU A 115 -7.74 3.62 -1.93
C LEU A 115 -6.40 4.19 -2.34
N ILE A 116 -6.38 5.01 -3.39
CA ILE A 116 -5.14 5.55 -3.94
C ILE A 116 -5.27 7.07 -4.00
N ASP A 117 -4.35 7.77 -3.33
CA ASP A 117 -4.29 9.23 -3.44
C ASP A 117 -3.97 9.61 -4.89
N GLU A 118 -4.58 10.69 -5.37
CA GLU A 118 -4.45 11.13 -6.75
C GLU A 118 -3.00 11.38 -7.19
N GLU A 119 -2.12 11.80 -6.29
CA GLU A 119 -0.71 11.97 -6.62
C GLU A 119 -0.02 10.63 -6.84
N ILE A 120 -0.35 9.63 -6.03
CA ILE A 120 0.19 8.29 -6.24
C ILE A 120 -0.37 7.71 -7.53
N ALA A 121 -1.64 7.94 -7.82
CA ALA A 121 -2.27 7.44 -9.05
C ALA A 121 -1.61 7.97 -10.32
N SER A 122 -0.92 9.11 -10.25
CA SER A 122 -0.20 9.69 -11.38
C SER A 122 1.24 9.21 -11.50
N ALA A 123 1.74 8.42 -10.54
CA ALA A 123 3.11 7.92 -10.57
C ALA A 123 3.27 6.79 -11.59
N THR A 124 4.46 6.72 -12.21
CA THR A 124 4.77 5.61 -13.12
C THR A 124 5.22 4.39 -12.34
N TYR A 125 6.15 4.58 -11.40
CA TYR A 125 6.70 3.49 -10.57
C TYR A 125 6.55 3.85 -9.12
N ILE A 126 6.16 2.87 -8.31
CA ILE A 126 6.12 3.02 -6.86
C ILE A 126 7.07 2.05 -6.19
N GLY A 127 7.58 2.45 -5.02
CA GLY A 127 8.35 1.58 -4.14
C GLY A 127 7.41 0.96 -3.12
N CYS A 128 7.48 -0.36 -2.96
CA CYS A 128 6.64 -1.06 -1.99
C CYS A 128 7.36 -2.27 -1.41
N HIS A 129 6.95 -2.66 -0.20
CA HIS A 129 7.54 -3.79 0.50
C HIS A 129 6.81 -5.09 0.13
N PRO A 130 7.55 -6.19 -0.11
CA PRO A 130 6.93 -7.50 -0.31
C PRO A 130 6.58 -8.17 1.02
N CYS A 131 5.84 -7.49 1.86
CA CYS A 131 5.40 -7.90 3.20
C CYS A 131 6.54 -8.16 4.19
N VAL A 132 7.72 -7.61 3.91
CA VAL A 132 8.86 -7.56 4.83
C VAL A 132 9.44 -6.16 4.78
N ASN A 133 10.15 -5.75 5.83
CA ASN A 133 10.72 -4.40 5.90
C ASN A 133 12.22 -4.34 5.58
N THR A 134 12.75 -5.42 5.00
CA THR A 134 14.17 -5.55 4.61
C THR A 134 14.36 -5.59 3.11
N CYS A 135 13.32 -5.30 2.35
CA CYS A 135 13.35 -5.28 0.90
C CYS A 135 12.33 -4.27 0.39
N THR A 136 12.68 -3.57 -0.67
CA THR A 136 11.75 -2.69 -1.38
C THR A 136 11.77 -3.06 -2.85
N LEU A 137 10.58 -3.18 -3.43
CA LEU A 137 10.41 -3.45 -4.85
C LEU A 137 10.01 -2.16 -5.56
N LYS A 138 10.57 -1.97 -6.75
CA LYS A 138 10.10 -0.94 -7.68
C LYS A 138 9.20 -1.62 -8.70
N ILE A 139 7.94 -1.23 -8.74
CA ILE A 139 6.93 -1.83 -9.62
C ILE A 139 6.20 -0.73 -10.35
N LYS A 140 5.87 -0.98 -11.62
CA LYS A 140 5.05 -0.07 -12.39
C LYS A 140 3.62 -0.08 -11.81
N LEU A 141 3.12 1.09 -11.44
CA LEU A 141 1.77 1.19 -10.85
C LEU A 141 0.71 0.63 -11.82
N ASN A 142 0.83 0.93 -13.10
CA ASN A 142 -0.11 0.42 -14.08
C ASN A 142 -0.19 -1.11 -14.10
N ASP A 143 0.93 -1.80 -13.89
CA ASP A 143 0.94 -3.27 -13.81
C ASP A 143 0.20 -3.76 -12.57
N ILE A 144 0.33 -3.04 -11.45
CA ILE A 144 -0.45 -3.37 -10.26
C ILE A 144 -1.94 -3.24 -10.55
N LEU A 145 -2.35 -2.14 -11.16
CA LEU A 145 -3.78 -1.87 -11.40
C LEU A 145 -4.39 -2.78 -12.46
N THR A 146 -3.64 -3.12 -13.50
CA THR A 146 -4.19 -3.84 -14.66
C THR A 146 -3.90 -5.33 -14.68
N LEU A 147 -2.87 -5.79 -13.96
CA LEU A 147 -2.48 -7.20 -13.93
C LEU A 147 -2.67 -7.82 -12.53
N LEU A 148 -2.16 -7.16 -11.50
CA LEU A 148 -2.19 -7.74 -10.16
C LEU A 148 -3.60 -7.71 -9.57
N LEU A 149 -4.23 -6.54 -9.51
CA LEU A 149 -5.53 -6.41 -8.85
C LEU A 149 -6.62 -7.29 -9.49
N PRO A 150 -6.73 -7.38 -10.83
CA PRO A 150 -7.68 -8.32 -11.43
C PRO A 150 -7.39 -9.78 -11.07
N ALA A 151 -6.12 -10.16 -11.04
CA ALA A 151 -5.72 -11.54 -10.73
C ALA A 151 -6.10 -11.97 -9.31
N ILE A 152 -6.17 -11.03 -8.36
CA ILE A 152 -6.49 -11.31 -6.96
C ILE A 152 -7.91 -10.86 -6.56
N GLY A 153 -8.71 -10.40 -7.54
CA GLY A 153 -10.09 -10.02 -7.29
C GLY A 153 -10.29 -8.66 -6.63
N HIS A 154 -9.28 -7.81 -6.62
CA HIS A 154 -9.33 -6.49 -5.99
C HIS A 154 -9.50 -5.36 -6.99
N GLU A 155 -10.35 -5.55 -7.99
CA GLU A 155 -10.54 -4.55 -9.05
C GLU A 155 -11.28 -3.29 -8.59
N ASP A 156 -11.97 -3.35 -7.46
CA ASP A 156 -12.76 -2.24 -6.93
C ASP A 156 -11.88 -1.32 -6.07
N TYR A 157 -10.93 -0.65 -6.71
CA TYR A 157 -10.15 0.39 -6.05
C TYR A 157 -10.73 1.76 -6.34
N LYS A 158 -10.45 2.73 -5.47
CA LYS A 158 -10.93 4.10 -5.65
C LYS A 158 -9.76 5.07 -5.57
N ILE A 159 -9.82 6.11 -6.41
CA ILE A 159 -8.87 7.22 -6.33
C ILE A 159 -9.52 8.30 -5.47
N VAL A 160 -8.76 8.81 -4.50
CA VAL A 160 -9.25 9.83 -3.57
C VAL A 160 -8.44 11.11 -3.74
N GLY A 161 -9.09 12.22 -3.46
CA GLY A 161 -8.47 13.53 -3.58
C GLY A 161 -7.56 13.88 -2.42
N THR A 162 -7.11 15.13 -2.38
CA THR A 162 -6.20 15.60 -1.33
C THR A 162 -6.75 15.35 0.05
N ILE A 163 -5.99 14.65 0.87
CA ILE A 163 -6.40 14.26 2.22
C ILE A 163 -5.43 14.75 3.30
N ASP A 164 -4.68 15.81 2.99
CA ASP A 164 -3.86 16.49 3.99
C ASP A 164 -4.72 17.08 5.08
N GLU A 165 -4.26 17.02 6.31
CA GLU A 165 -4.87 17.78 7.37
C GLU A 165 -4.66 19.26 7.09
N LEU A 166 -5.77 19.98 6.99
CA LEU A 166 -5.70 21.43 6.91
C LEU A 166 -5.14 21.90 8.25
N ARG A 167 -4.02 22.58 8.19
CA ARG A 167 -3.48 23.25 9.36
C ARG A 167 -4.44 24.39 9.66
N GLY A 168 -5.31 24.12 10.58
CA GLY A 168 -6.41 24.97 10.94
C GLY A 168 -6.06 26.21 11.60
#